data_b131a2b98245d84c5d794831dd458be1
#
_entry.id   b131a2b98245d84c5d794831dd458be1
#
_cell.length_a   1.000
_cell.length_b   1.000
_cell.length_c   1.000
_cell.angle_alpha   90.00
_cell.angle_beta   90.00
_cell.angle_gamma   90.00
#
_symmetry.space_group_name_H-M   'P 1'
#
loop_
_entity.id
_entity.type
_entity.pdbx_description
1 polymer ?
#
loop_
_entity_poly.entity_id
_entity_poly.type
_entity_poly.pdbx_seq_one_letter_code
_entity_poly.pdbx_strand_id
1 'polypeptide(L)'
;ATELTGYDYERHHRVHLLAFWPDPESPELIRHCDVMRQRRNECCLQSAREIEQIYPQFKTEQALEYAKDSGVLFKSGIMQALCELGLAEGIYGEEYHRLFGWEPRGIVLHSPEYPPVQEVLATAKAAGAVIVFAHPTVYKSMPLLRELVKEGMVDGIEVDHPRNSPEDRAECIALCEQYGLIHTGGTDFHGSNHK
;
A
#
# COMPACT_ATOMS: atom_id res chain seq x y z
N ALA A 1 -13.05 0.02 -6.71
CA ALA A 1 -12.40 0.09 -5.40
C ALA A 1 -11.02 0.72 -5.55
N THR A 2 -10.51 1.30 -4.49
CA THR A 2 -9.14 1.79 -4.40
C THR A 2 -8.55 1.44 -3.04
N GLU A 3 -7.23 1.20 -2.97
CA GLU A 3 -6.52 1.05 -1.72
C GLU A 3 -5.91 2.39 -1.30
N LEU A 4 -6.20 2.81 -0.09
CA LEU A 4 -5.69 4.03 0.51
C LEU A 4 -4.71 3.68 1.64
N THR A 5 -3.55 4.34 1.66
CA THR A 5 -2.55 4.13 2.69
C THR A 5 -2.61 5.24 3.73
N GLY A 6 -2.83 4.85 4.98
CA GLY A 6 -2.70 5.70 6.15
C GLY A 6 -1.51 5.30 7.02
N TYR A 7 -1.23 6.09 8.04
CA TYR A 7 -0.21 5.80 9.04
C TYR A 7 -0.78 5.95 10.45
N ASP A 8 -0.54 4.93 11.27
CA ASP A 8 -0.78 4.98 12.71
C ASP A 8 0.47 5.55 13.38
N TYR A 9 0.42 6.84 13.72
CA TYR A 9 1.55 7.56 14.33
C TYR A 9 1.79 7.16 15.78
N GLU A 10 0.79 6.61 16.44
CA GLU A 10 0.92 6.15 17.82
C GLU A 10 1.72 4.84 17.90
N ARG A 11 1.44 3.91 16.96
CA ARG A 11 2.08 2.58 16.91
C ARG A 11 3.18 2.46 15.86
N HIS A 12 3.40 3.52 15.07
CA HIS A 12 4.41 3.57 14.01
C HIS A 12 4.23 2.51 12.92
N HIS A 13 2.99 2.26 12.51
CA HIS A 13 2.65 1.29 11.45
C HIS A 13 1.92 1.94 10.28
N ARG A 14 2.20 1.42 9.08
CA ARG A 14 1.32 1.68 7.93
C ARG A 14 0.02 0.91 8.09
N VAL A 15 -1.02 1.43 7.47
CA VAL A 15 -2.34 0.82 7.44
C VAL A 15 -2.88 0.96 6.03
N HIS A 16 -3.46 -0.10 5.50
CA HIS A 16 -4.17 -0.06 4.24
C HIS A 16 -5.67 -0.19 4.47
N LEU A 17 -6.42 0.63 3.77
CA LEU A 17 -7.88 0.64 3.77
C LEU A 17 -8.37 0.48 2.33
N LEU A 18 -9.25 -0.48 2.10
CA LEU A 18 -9.93 -0.65 0.82
C LEU A 18 -11.20 0.19 0.84
N ALA A 19 -11.28 1.15 -0.07
CA ALA A 19 -12.48 1.94 -0.30
C ALA A 19 -13.25 1.34 -1.48
N PHE A 20 -14.38 0.68 -1.21
CA PHE A 20 -15.25 0.13 -2.23
C PHE A 20 -16.31 1.14 -2.64
N TRP A 21 -16.54 1.27 -3.94
CA TRP A 21 -17.51 2.19 -4.55
C TRP A 21 -17.41 3.64 -4.06
N PRO A 22 -16.19 4.21 -3.90
CA PRO A 22 -16.09 5.63 -3.60
C PRO A 22 -16.64 6.44 -4.77
N ASP A 23 -17.19 7.62 -4.48
CA ASP A 23 -17.47 8.61 -5.51
C ASP A 23 -16.14 9.11 -6.09
N PRO A 24 -15.84 8.84 -7.37
CA PRO A 24 -14.59 9.29 -7.99
C PRO A 24 -14.51 10.82 -8.16
N GLU A 25 -15.63 11.52 -8.09
CA GLU A 25 -15.70 12.97 -8.19
C GLU A 25 -15.60 13.67 -6.81
N SER A 26 -15.47 12.89 -5.71
CA SER A 26 -15.28 13.46 -4.37
C SER A 26 -14.05 14.36 -4.31
N PRO A 27 -14.19 15.66 -3.97
CA PRO A 27 -13.05 16.57 -3.89
C PRO A 27 -12.01 16.15 -2.86
N GLU A 28 -12.44 15.51 -1.76
CA GLU A 28 -11.58 15.00 -0.70
C GLU A 28 -10.71 13.85 -1.21
N LEU A 29 -11.32 12.91 -1.94
CA LEU A 29 -10.63 11.76 -2.52
C LEU A 29 -9.64 12.21 -3.60
N ILE A 30 -10.06 13.09 -4.52
CA ILE A 30 -9.21 13.64 -5.57
C ILE A 30 -7.98 14.32 -4.95
N ARG A 31 -8.19 15.20 -3.97
CA ARG A 31 -7.10 15.91 -3.27
C ARG A 31 -6.14 14.93 -2.58
N HIS A 32 -6.67 13.92 -1.90
CA HIS A 32 -5.85 12.89 -1.25
C HIS A 32 -4.98 12.14 -2.28
N CYS A 33 -5.59 11.69 -3.37
CA CYS A 33 -4.88 10.99 -4.44
C CYS A 33 -3.78 11.86 -5.09
N ASP A 34 -4.07 13.14 -5.34
CA ASP A 34 -3.09 14.07 -5.93
C ASP A 34 -1.90 14.31 -5.00
N VAL A 35 -2.12 14.54 -3.73
CA VAL A 35 -1.05 14.70 -2.72
C VAL A 35 -0.21 13.43 -2.64
N MET A 36 -0.84 12.26 -2.57
CA MET A 36 -0.12 10.99 -2.46
C MET A 36 0.63 10.65 -3.74
N ARG A 37 0.07 10.97 -4.92
CA ARG A 37 0.74 10.85 -6.22
C ARG A 37 2.02 11.67 -6.25
N GLN A 38 1.94 12.95 -5.86
CA GLN A 38 3.11 13.84 -5.82
C GLN A 38 4.19 13.31 -4.88
N ARG A 39 3.84 13.03 -3.62
CA ARG A 39 4.78 12.53 -2.60
C ARG A 39 5.45 11.21 -3.04
N ARG A 40 4.67 10.30 -3.64
CA ARG A 40 5.19 9.02 -4.14
C ARG A 40 6.15 9.21 -5.30
N ASN A 41 5.79 10.06 -6.26
CA ASN A 41 6.66 10.37 -7.41
C ASN A 41 7.98 10.99 -6.95
N GLU A 42 7.98 11.95 -6.03
CA GLU A 42 9.19 12.55 -5.48
C GLU A 42 10.13 11.48 -4.89
N CYS A 43 9.61 10.61 -4.01
CA CYS A 43 10.40 9.54 -3.40
C CYS A 43 10.92 8.52 -4.43
N CYS A 44 10.06 8.05 -5.34
CA CYS A 44 10.45 7.04 -6.30
C CYS A 44 11.40 7.58 -7.38
N LEU A 45 11.25 8.84 -7.80
CA LEU A 45 12.20 9.49 -8.70
C LEU A 45 13.57 9.67 -8.06
N GLN A 46 13.61 10.01 -6.76
CA GLN A 46 14.87 10.07 -6.04
C GLN A 46 15.53 8.70 -6.00
N SER A 47 14.80 7.65 -5.61
CA SER A 47 15.30 6.27 -5.62
C SER A 47 15.81 5.85 -7.01
N ALA A 48 15.07 6.14 -8.09
CA ALA A 48 15.46 5.79 -9.44
C ALA A 48 16.77 6.47 -9.86
N ARG A 49 16.96 7.75 -9.54
CA ARG A 49 18.21 8.47 -9.82
C ARG A 49 19.41 7.91 -9.05
N GLU A 50 19.21 7.45 -7.82
CA GLU A 50 20.25 6.80 -7.03
C GLU A 50 20.59 5.41 -7.62
N ILE A 51 19.60 4.68 -8.14
CA ILE A 51 19.78 3.40 -8.82
C ILE A 51 20.58 3.57 -10.11
N GLU A 52 20.41 4.65 -10.88
CA GLU A 52 21.25 4.95 -12.05
C GLU A 52 22.75 5.05 -11.72
N GLN A 53 23.08 5.49 -10.50
CA GLN A 53 24.48 5.56 -10.05
C GLN A 53 25.03 4.18 -9.68
N ILE A 54 24.15 3.26 -9.24
CA ILE A 54 24.50 1.89 -8.88
C ILE A 54 24.60 1.02 -10.15
N TYR A 55 23.65 1.19 -11.06
CA TYR A 55 23.52 0.44 -12.32
C TYR A 55 23.50 1.37 -13.51
N PRO A 56 24.67 1.69 -14.13
CA PRO A 56 24.76 2.65 -15.23
C PRO A 56 23.92 2.31 -16.47
N GLN A 57 23.55 1.03 -16.65
CA GLN A 57 22.67 0.55 -17.73
C GLN A 57 21.19 0.81 -17.46
N PHE A 58 20.76 1.04 -16.21
CA PHE A 58 19.42 1.48 -15.87
C PHE A 58 19.29 2.98 -16.09
N LYS A 59 18.16 3.41 -16.63
CA LYS A 59 17.77 4.82 -16.76
C LYS A 59 16.41 5.08 -16.13
N THR A 60 16.28 6.20 -15.44
CA THR A 60 15.03 6.61 -14.78
C THR A 60 13.85 6.61 -15.75
N GLU A 61 14.08 6.98 -17.02
CA GLU A 61 13.08 7.00 -18.08
C GLU A 61 12.47 5.62 -18.33
N GLN A 62 13.25 4.54 -18.18
CA GLN A 62 12.75 3.17 -18.33
C GLN A 62 11.71 2.83 -17.25
N ALA A 63 11.93 3.28 -16.00
CA ALA A 63 10.96 3.11 -14.93
C ALA A 63 9.72 4.00 -15.14
N LEU A 64 9.87 5.20 -15.71
CA LEU A 64 8.76 6.11 -16.01
C LEU A 64 7.80 5.57 -17.08
N GLU A 65 8.25 4.65 -17.94
CA GLU A 65 7.35 3.96 -18.89
C GLU A 65 6.22 3.23 -18.15
N TYR A 66 6.49 2.65 -16.98
CA TYR A 66 5.48 1.99 -16.14
C TYR A 66 4.55 2.95 -15.38
N ALA A 67 4.84 4.24 -15.41
CA ALA A 67 4.03 5.29 -14.80
C ALA A 67 3.13 6.03 -15.82
N LYS A 68 3.25 5.78 -17.13
CA LYS A 68 2.60 6.56 -18.18
C LYS A 68 1.09 6.65 -18.04
N ASP A 69 0.43 5.52 -17.77
CA ASP A 69 -1.02 5.45 -17.74
C ASP A 69 -1.60 5.96 -16.40
N SER A 70 -0.89 5.69 -15.30
CA SER A 70 -1.34 6.05 -13.94
C SER A 70 -0.86 7.43 -13.49
N GLY A 71 0.19 7.95 -14.09
CA GLY A 71 0.91 9.14 -13.62
C GLY A 71 1.64 8.94 -12.28
N VAL A 72 1.78 7.68 -11.81
CA VAL A 72 2.41 7.36 -10.54
C VAL A 72 3.53 6.36 -10.73
N LEU A 73 4.74 6.75 -10.34
CA LEU A 73 5.88 5.84 -10.29
C LEU A 73 5.86 5.07 -8.96
N PHE A 74 5.78 3.75 -9.07
CA PHE A 74 5.88 2.82 -7.93
C PHE A 74 7.25 2.14 -7.92
N LYS A 75 7.66 1.66 -6.75
CA LYS A 75 8.86 0.81 -6.61
C LYS A 75 8.78 -0.44 -7.49
N SER A 76 7.58 -1.00 -7.65
CA SER A 76 7.35 -2.12 -8.58
C SER A 76 7.68 -1.78 -10.03
N GLY A 77 7.38 -0.58 -10.51
CA GLY A 77 7.76 -0.12 -11.85
C GLY A 77 9.28 0.03 -12.02
N ILE A 78 9.97 0.52 -10.99
CA ILE A 78 11.45 0.57 -10.98
C ILE A 78 12.02 -0.86 -11.05
N MET A 79 11.50 -1.76 -10.22
CA MET A 79 11.94 -3.16 -10.21
C MET A 79 11.63 -3.88 -11.51
N GLN A 80 10.50 -3.58 -12.15
CA GLN A 80 10.16 -4.14 -13.45
C GLN A 80 11.21 -3.75 -14.52
N ALA A 81 11.62 -2.48 -14.56
CA ALA A 81 12.68 -2.02 -15.46
C ALA A 81 14.03 -2.72 -15.15
N LEU A 82 14.35 -2.95 -13.88
CA LEU A 82 15.54 -3.71 -13.48
C LEU A 82 15.47 -5.17 -13.92
N CYS A 83 14.30 -5.82 -13.80
CA CYS A 83 14.09 -7.19 -14.27
C CYS A 83 14.30 -7.31 -15.80
N GLU A 84 13.79 -6.36 -16.58
CA GLU A 84 13.97 -6.34 -18.04
C GLU A 84 15.44 -6.18 -18.46
N LEU A 85 16.23 -5.50 -17.65
CA LEU A 85 17.67 -5.38 -17.84
C LEU A 85 18.47 -6.58 -17.30
N GLY A 86 17.80 -7.59 -16.72
CA GLY A 86 18.45 -8.74 -16.10
C GLY A 86 19.21 -8.41 -14.80
N LEU A 87 18.85 -7.29 -14.15
CA LEU A 87 19.48 -6.81 -12.91
C LEU A 87 18.73 -7.29 -11.64
N ALA A 88 17.54 -7.84 -11.81
CA ALA A 88 16.74 -8.43 -10.75
C ALA A 88 15.97 -9.64 -11.26
N GLU A 89 15.77 -10.64 -10.40
CA GLU A 89 15.03 -11.87 -10.74
C GLU A 89 13.51 -11.76 -10.52
N GLY A 90 13.06 -10.70 -9.88
CA GLY A 90 11.65 -10.44 -9.61
C GLY A 90 11.43 -9.11 -8.89
N ILE A 91 10.19 -8.62 -8.93
CA ILE A 91 9.86 -7.30 -8.36
C ILE A 91 9.90 -7.25 -6.82
N TYR A 92 9.88 -8.39 -6.14
CA TYR A 92 9.98 -8.52 -4.68
C TYR A 92 11.08 -9.51 -4.24
N GLY A 93 12.05 -9.78 -5.13
CA GLY A 93 13.18 -10.67 -4.86
C GLY A 93 14.27 -10.05 -3.98
N GLU A 94 15.44 -10.68 -3.97
CA GLU A 94 16.58 -10.27 -3.15
C GLU A 94 17.00 -8.82 -3.44
N GLU A 95 17.03 -8.43 -4.73
CA GLU A 95 17.40 -7.08 -5.13
C GLU A 95 16.40 -6.03 -4.63
N TYR A 96 15.09 -6.34 -4.61
CA TYR A 96 14.12 -5.46 -3.99
C TYR A 96 14.42 -5.21 -2.50
N HIS A 97 14.75 -6.26 -1.75
CA HIS A 97 15.07 -6.13 -0.34
C HIS A 97 16.37 -5.33 -0.14
N ARG A 98 17.37 -5.51 -0.99
CA ARG A 98 18.61 -4.73 -0.96
C ARG A 98 18.36 -3.24 -1.23
N LEU A 99 17.53 -2.91 -2.21
CA LEU A 99 17.25 -1.52 -2.62
C LEU A 99 16.22 -0.84 -1.71
N PHE A 100 15.14 -1.53 -1.35
CA PHE A 100 13.94 -0.96 -0.75
C PHE A 100 13.48 -1.63 0.55
N GLY A 101 14.23 -2.58 1.10
CA GLY A 101 13.88 -3.27 2.33
C GLY A 101 13.70 -2.30 3.52
N TRP A 102 12.98 -2.74 4.55
CA TRP A 102 12.81 -2.00 5.79
C TRP A 102 13.81 -2.41 6.85
N GLU A 103 14.07 -3.70 6.97
CA GLU A 103 15.01 -4.30 7.92
C GLU A 103 15.81 -5.43 7.22
N PRO A 104 17.09 -5.18 6.91
CA PRO A 104 17.81 -3.91 7.03
C PRO A 104 17.25 -2.85 6.07
N ARG A 105 17.46 -1.56 6.42
CA ARG A 105 17.02 -0.45 5.55
C ARG A 105 17.70 -0.54 4.19
N GLY A 106 16.88 -0.56 3.13
CA GLY A 106 17.35 -0.56 1.75
C GLY A 106 18.15 0.69 1.40
N ILE A 107 19.14 0.51 0.53
CA ILE A 107 20.16 1.53 0.23
C ILE A 107 19.62 2.76 -0.51
N VAL A 108 18.47 2.63 -1.19
CA VAL A 108 17.79 3.72 -1.89
C VAL A 108 16.33 3.88 -1.42
N LEU A 109 16.04 3.45 -0.18
CA LEU A 109 14.69 3.53 0.36
C LEU A 109 14.32 4.97 0.72
N HIS A 110 13.48 5.57 -0.12
CA HIS A 110 12.72 6.77 0.19
C HIS A 110 11.24 6.40 0.31
N SER A 111 10.57 6.96 1.31
CA SER A 111 9.16 6.66 1.58
C SER A 111 8.37 7.96 1.69
N PRO A 112 7.21 8.06 1.05
CA PRO A 112 6.36 9.23 1.21
C PRO A 112 5.88 9.34 2.65
N GLU A 113 5.65 10.55 3.10
CA GLU A 113 4.90 10.80 4.32
C GLU A 113 3.43 10.45 4.08
N TYR A 114 2.92 9.49 4.84
CA TYR A 114 1.53 9.08 4.77
C TYR A 114 0.68 9.91 5.75
N PRO A 115 -0.56 10.26 5.39
CA PRO A 115 -1.46 10.96 6.30
C PRO A 115 -1.85 10.05 7.49
N PRO A 116 -2.26 10.63 8.63
CA PRO A 116 -2.84 9.86 9.72
C PRO A 116 -4.01 9.00 9.23
N VAL A 117 -4.13 7.79 9.77
CA VAL A 117 -5.21 6.86 9.37
C VAL A 117 -6.60 7.48 9.54
N GLN A 118 -6.81 8.33 10.54
CA GLN A 118 -8.07 9.05 10.78
C GLN A 118 -8.43 9.99 9.62
N GLU A 119 -7.45 10.66 9.02
CA GLU A 119 -7.67 11.50 7.83
C GLU A 119 -8.06 10.67 6.61
N VAL A 120 -7.43 9.49 6.45
CA VAL A 120 -7.75 8.56 5.36
C VAL A 120 -9.17 8.00 5.51
N LEU A 121 -9.56 7.62 6.73
CA LEU A 121 -10.92 7.19 7.05
C LEU A 121 -11.94 8.29 6.74
N ALA A 122 -11.65 9.53 7.16
CA ALA A 122 -12.52 10.68 6.87
C ALA A 122 -12.65 10.93 5.36
N THR A 123 -11.55 10.82 4.61
CA THR A 123 -11.55 10.94 3.15
C THR A 123 -12.42 9.86 2.48
N ALA A 124 -12.22 8.58 2.86
CA ALA A 124 -13.00 7.47 2.32
C ALA A 124 -14.50 7.63 2.64
N LYS A 125 -14.81 8.04 3.87
CA LYS A 125 -16.19 8.30 4.31
C LYS A 125 -16.84 9.46 3.55
N ALA A 126 -16.10 10.56 3.34
CA ALA A 126 -16.59 11.70 2.57
C ALA A 126 -16.87 11.34 1.10
N ALA A 127 -16.12 10.39 0.55
CA ALA A 127 -16.35 9.83 -0.78
C ALA A 127 -17.49 8.77 -0.82
N GLY A 128 -18.18 8.52 0.30
CA GLY A 128 -19.30 7.55 0.37
C GLY A 128 -18.87 6.10 0.21
N ALA A 129 -17.59 5.78 0.44
CA ALA A 129 -17.07 4.44 0.29
C ALA A 129 -17.53 3.49 1.39
N VAL A 130 -17.66 2.21 1.06
CA VAL A 130 -17.62 1.11 2.04
C VAL A 130 -16.16 0.85 2.39
N ILE A 131 -15.82 0.97 3.67
CA ILE A 131 -14.43 0.95 4.15
C ILE A 131 -14.10 -0.43 4.72
N VAL A 132 -13.13 -1.10 4.12
CA VAL A 132 -12.64 -2.41 4.57
C VAL A 132 -11.20 -2.30 5.03
N PHE A 133 -10.90 -2.79 6.23
CA PHE A 133 -9.54 -2.86 6.75
C PHE A 133 -8.77 -3.98 6.06
N ALA A 134 -7.69 -3.63 5.35
CA ALA A 134 -6.92 -4.56 4.52
C ALA A 134 -5.89 -5.35 5.33
N HIS A 135 -5.73 -6.63 5.05
CA HIS A 135 -4.65 -7.55 5.48
C HIS A 135 -3.93 -7.16 6.78
N PRO A 136 -4.60 -7.15 7.94
CA PRO A 136 -4.11 -6.54 9.19
C PRO A 136 -2.80 -7.12 9.73
N THR A 137 -2.48 -8.38 9.43
CA THR A 137 -1.20 -9.02 9.82
C THR A 137 0.00 -8.37 9.14
N VAL A 138 -0.13 -7.93 7.87
CA VAL A 138 0.99 -7.43 7.05
C VAL A 138 1.74 -6.29 7.72
N TYR A 139 1.02 -5.39 8.38
CA TYR A 139 1.59 -4.24 9.08
C TYR A 139 1.43 -4.29 10.59
N LYS A 140 1.15 -5.47 11.17
CA LYS A 140 0.96 -5.66 12.62
C LYS A 140 -0.12 -4.72 13.19
N SER A 141 -1.17 -4.48 12.42
CA SER A 141 -2.18 -3.46 12.71
C SER A 141 -3.44 -3.99 13.41
N MET A 142 -3.42 -5.23 13.91
CA MET A 142 -4.53 -5.81 14.69
C MET A 142 -4.96 -4.96 15.90
N PRO A 143 -4.06 -4.32 16.68
CA PRO A 143 -4.47 -3.43 17.77
C PRO A 143 -5.34 -2.26 17.29
N LEU A 144 -4.93 -1.60 16.20
CA LEU A 144 -5.71 -0.51 15.61
C LEU A 144 -7.03 -1.01 15.03
N LEU A 145 -7.03 -2.17 14.36
CA LEU A 145 -8.27 -2.77 13.84
C LEU A 145 -9.32 -2.93 14.93
N ARG A 146 -8.93 -3.46 16.11
CA ARG A 146 -9.86 -3.63 17.26
C ARG A 146 -10.49 -2.31 17.71
N GLU A 147 -9.72 -1.23 17.70
CA GLU A 147 -10.20 0.11 18.05
C GLU A 147 -11.19 0.62 17.02
N LEU A 148 -10.81 0.61 15.74
CA LEU A 148 -11.64 1.11 14.67
C LEU A 148 -12.96 0.34 14.52
N VAL A 149 -12.94 -0.97 14.77
CA VAL A 149 -14.15 -1.81 14.80
C VAL A 149 -15.08 -1.40 15.94
N LYS A 150 -14.56 -1.21 17.15
CA LYS A 150 -15.35 -0.75 18.31
C LYS A 150 -15.97 0.62 18.11
N GLU A 151 -15.25 1.49 17.41
CA GLU A 151 -15.69 2.86 17.09
C GLU A 151 -16.65 2.91 15.88
N GLY A 152 -16.88 1.79 15.19
CA GLY A 152 -17.69 1.74 13.97
C GLY A 152 -17.11 2.53 12.82
N MET A 153 -15.77 2.58 12.72
CA MET A 153 -15.06 3.36 11.72
C MET A 153 -14.78 2.58 10.43
N VAL A 154 -14.99 1.26 10.44
CA VAL A 154 -14.84 0.37 9.28
C VAL A 154 -16.10 -0.49 9.11
N ASP A 155 -16.43 -0.78 7.86
CA ASP A 155 -17.61 -1.57 7.47
C ASP A 155 -17.26 -3.05 7.30
N GLY A 156 -15.98 -3.38 7.13
CA GLY A 156 -15.53 -4.75 6.90
C GLY A 156 -14.04 -4.96 7.16
N ILE A 157 -13.63 -6.24 7.06
CA ILE A 157 -12.25 -6.69 7.24
C ILE A 157 -11.86 -7.61 6.09
N GLU A 158 -10.65 -7.47 5.55
CA GLU A 158 -10.06 -8.43 4.62
C GLU A 158 -9.50 -9.60 5.42
N VAL A 159 -10.35 -10.59 5.65
CA VAL A 159 -10.08 -11.76 6.49
C VAL A 159 -9.25 -12.80 5.74
N ASP A 160 -9.67 -13.11 4.49
CA ASP A 160 -9.04 -14.13 3.66
C ASP A 160 -7.94 -13.51 2.79
N HIS A 161 -6.75 -13.40 3.39
CA HIS A 161 -5.55 -12.92 2.71
C HIS A 161 -4.37 -13.88 2.96
N PRO A 162 -3.53 -14.22 1.95
CA PRO A 162 -2.47 -15.23 2.10
C PRO A 162 -1.41 -14.86 3.15
N ARG A 163 -1.27 -13.58 3.50
CA ARG A 163 -0.33 -13.11 4.52
C ARG A 163 -0.95 -12.88 5.90
N ASN A 164 -2.25 -13.10 6.07
CA ASN A 164 -2.86 -13.10 7.40
C ASN A 164 -2.47 -14.37 8.14
N SER A 165 -2.01 -14.24 9.39
CA SER A 165 -1.71 -15.40 10.23
C SER A 165 -3.01 -16.16 10.55
N PRO A 166 -2.96 -17.48 10.82
CA PRO A 166 -4.13 -18.25 11.23
C PRO A 166 -4.83 -17.64 12.47
N GLU A 167 -4.05 -17.12 13.42
CA GLU A 167 -4.51 -16.50 14.64
C GLU A 167 -5.26 -15.19 14.35
N ASP A 168 -4.63 -14.29 13.56
CA ASP A 168 -5.25 -13.03 13.20
C ASP A 168 -6.49 -13.25 12.33
N ARG A 169 -6.44 -14.23 11.42
CA ARG A 169 -7.61 -14.62 10.60
C ARG A 169 -8.78 -15.06 11.49
N ALA A 170 -8.53 -15.92 12.48
CA ALA A 170 -9.56 -16.36 13.40
C ALA A 170 -10.17 -15.20 14.21
N GLU A 171 -9.33 -14.28 14.66
CA GLU A 171 -9.78 -13.07 15.35
C GLU A 171 -10.60 -12.15 14.44
N CYS A 172 -10.17 -11.95 13.19
CA CYS A 172 -10.92 -11.16 12.22
C CYS A 172 -12.31 -11.73 11.94
N ILE A 173 -12.45 -13.07 11.85
CA ILE A 173 -13.76 -13.74 11.74
C ILE A 173 -14.62 -13.40 12.95
N ALA A 174 -14.07 -13.57 14.16
CA ALA A 174 -14.81 -13.28 15.41
C ALA A 174 -15.27 -11.81 15.50
N LEU A 175 -14.41 -10.86 15.06
CA LEU A 175 -14.77 -9.44 14.98
C LEU A 175 -15.90 -9.20 13.97
N CYS A 176 -15.83 -9.83 12.79
CA CYS A 176 -16.90 -9.72 11.79
C CYS A 176 -18.24 -10.25 12.35
N GLU A 177 -18.24 -11.38 12.99
CA GLU A 177 -19.45 -11.97 13.60
C GLU A 177 -20.00 -11.10 14.74
N GLN A 178 -19.12 -10.62 15.63
CA GLN A 178 -19.51 -9.84 16.80
C GLN A 178 -20.11 -8.48 16.45
N TYR A 179 -19.53 -7.81 15.43
CA TYR A 179 -19.89 -6.43 15.06
C TYR A 179 -20.72 -6.35 13.77
N GLY A 180 -21.06 -7.49 13.15
CA GLY A 180 -21.84 -7.51 11.90
C GLY A 180 -21.09 -6.90 10.71
N LEU A 181 -19.77 -7.08 10.64
CA LEU A 181 -18.93 -6.51 9.60
C LEU A 181 -18.89 -7.38 8.34
N ILE A 182 -18.59 -6.75 7.23
CA ILE A 182 -18.38 -7.42 5.95
C ILE A 182 -17.07 -8.23 6.00
N HIS A 183 -17.16 -9.51 5.67
CA HIS A 183 -16.00 -10.38 5.48
C HIS A 183 -15.59 -10.38 4.02
N THR A 184 -14.36 -9.96 3.72
CA THR A 184 -13.80 -9.95 2.36
C THR A 184 -12.52 -10.77 2.28
N GLY A 185 -12.04 -10.97 1.04
CA GLY A 185 -10.76 -11.59 0.76
C GLY A 185 -10.07 -10.97 -0.45
N GLY A 186 -8.74 -11.11 -0.48
CA GLY A 186 -7.90 -10.62 -1.55
C GLY A 186 -6.52 -11.27 -1.54
N THR A 187 -5.70 -10.95 -2.52
CA THR A 187 -4.33 -11.51 -2.65
C THR A 187 -3.25 -10.45 -2.76
N ASP A 188 -3.63 -9.17 -2.79
CA ASP A 188 -2.71 -8.05 -3.00
C ASP A 188 -1.81 -8.27 -4.23
N PHE A 189 -2.43 -8.73 -5.34
CA PHE A 189 -1.73 -9.12 -6.57
C PHE A 189 -1.15 -7.90 -7.30
N HIS A 190 0.15 -7.93 -7.59
CA HIS A 190 0.91 -6.85 -8.23
C HIS A 190 1.44 -7.20 -9.64
N GLY A 191 0.79 -8.11 -10.33
CA GLY A 191 1.16 -8.49 -11.70
C GLY A 191 1.94 -9.81 -11.79
N SER A 192 2.26 -10.22 -13.05
CA SER A 192 2.81 -11.55 -13.36
C SER A 192 4.22 -11.82 -12.80
N ASN A 193 4.99 -10.78 -12.50
CA ASN A 193 6.33 -10.88 -11.91
C ASN A 193 6.31 -10.79 -10.36
N HIS A 194 5.14 -10.86 -9.77
CA HIS A 194 4.95 -10.98 -8.33
C HIS A 194 5.22 -12.43 -7.91
N LYS A 195 6.45 -12.73 -7.51
CA LYS A 195 6.85 -14.01 -6.91
C LYS A 195 7.50 -13.74 -5.55
#